data_46388f308ae11691867bf1d1f7ce9850
#
_entry.id   46388f308ae11691867bf1d1f7ce9850
#
_cell.length_a   1.000
_cell.length_b   1.000
_cell.length_c   1.000
_cell.angle_alpha   90.00
_cell.angle_beta   90.00
_cell.angle_gamma   90.00
#
_symmetry.space_group_name_H-M   'P 1'
#
loop_
_entity.id
_entity.type
_entity.pdbx_description
1 polymer ?
#
loop_
_entity_poly.entity_id
_entity_poly.type
_entity_poly.pdbx_seq_one_letter_code
_entity_poly.pdbx_strand_id
1 'polypeptide(L)'
;METIRIYLTLFATSIKARMEYKASFLFYIFAIMTFYIGQIGLLFVLLNRFHQIKGWTMGEMVFLYSLHAFAYGFTNLIFSQLINFDKMVVDGEFDRVLVRPLSPLGQVIFSKFEVSTAAHLIIGFTALYFGTHLAGIEWTLRKILLF
;
A
#
# COMPACT_ATOMS: atom_id res chain seq x y z
N MET A 1 17.85 -4.01 22.02
CA MET A 1 18.48 -3.59 20.74
C MET A 1 18.61 -4.73 19.74
N GLU A 2 18.96 -5.95 20.17
CA GLU A 2 19.11 -7.10 19.25
C GLU A 2 17.81 -7.51 18.55
N THR A 3 16.70 -7.50 19.24
CA THR A 3 15.37 -7.89 18.68
C THR A 3 14.98 -7.01 17.50
N ILE A 4 15.16 -5.69 17.60
CA ILE A 4 14.85 -4.75 16.51
C ILE A 4 15.77 -5.03 15.30
N ARG A 5 17.04 -5.31 15.55
CA ARG A 5 17.99 -5.65 14.50
C ARG A 5 17.60 -6.93 13.75
N ILE A 6 17.09 -7.92 14.47
CA ILE A 6 16.58 -9.17 13.87
C ILE A 6 15.41 -8.88 12.95
N TYR A 7 14.41 -8.11 13.38
CA TYR A 7 13.26 -7.76 12.54
C TYR A 7 13.67 -6.93 11.31
N LEU A 8 14.58 -5.99 11.45
CA LEU A 8 15.12 -5.23 10.32
C LEU A 8 15.87 -6.13 9.32
N THR A 9 16.59 -7.12 9.83
CA THR A 9 17.31 -8.09 8.97
C THR A 9 16.31 -8.99 8.23
N LEU A 10 15.26 -9.47 8.90
CA LEU A 10 14.19 -10.24 8.27
C LEU A 10 13.51 -9.43 7.16
N PHE A 11 13.18 -8.18 7.43
CA PHE A 11 12.60 -7.26 6.46
C PHE A 11 13.53 -7.03 5.25
N ALA A 12 14.80 -6.73 5.48
CA ALA A 12 15.78 -6.53 4.41
C ALA A 12 16.00 -7.79 3.55
N THR A 13 15.99 -8.96 4.19
CA THR A 13 16.12 -10.25 3.49
C THR A 13 14.90 -10.55 2.63
N SER A 14 13.70 -10.22 3.12
CA SER A 14 12.44 -10.36 2.37
C SER A 14 12.43 -9.50 1.11
N ILE A 15 12.93 -8.25 1.20
CA ILE A 15 13.08 -7.37 0.03
C ILE A 15 14.07 -7.96 -0.98
N LYS A 16 15.25 -8.41 -0.52
CA LYS A 16 16.26 -9.00 -1.40
C LYS A 16 15.74 -10.23 -2.14
N ALA A 17 15.04 -11.12 -1.45
CA ALA A 17 14.45 -12.32 -2.05
C ALA A 17 13.44 -12.00 -3.17
N ARG A 18 12.67 -10.91 -3.02
CA ARG A 18 11.73 -10.46 -4.06
C ARG A 18 12.43 -9.80 -5.25
N MET A 19 13.54 -9.11 -5.03
CA MET A 19 14.33 -8.47 -6.09
C MET A 19 15.13 -9.47 -6.94
N GLU A 20 15.22 -10.73 -6.54
CA GLU A 20 15.87 -11.78 -7.33
C GLU A 20 15.18 -11.99 -8.67
N TYR A 21 13.85 -11.86 -8.72
CA TYR A 21 13.03 -11.98 -9.93
C TYR A 21 12.70 -10.60 -10.52
N LYS A 22 13.72 -9.87 -11.01
CA LYS A 22 13.61 -8.50 -11.51
C LYS A 22 12.51 -8.31 -12.58
N ALA A 23 12.39 -9.25 -13.49
CA ALA A 23 11.38 -9.17 -14.57
C ALA A 23 9.95 -9.22 -14.00
N SER A 24 9.66 -10.18 -13.12
CA SER A 24 8.35 -10.27 -12.45
C SER A 24 8.04 -9.05 -11.62
N PHE A 25 9.04 -8.48 -10.96
CA PHE A 25 8.92 -7.25 -10.19
C PHE A 25 8.51 -6.06 -11.08
N LEU A 26 9.19 -5.87 -12.22
CA LEU A 26 8.89 -4.80 -13.15
C LEU A 26 7.51 -4.97 -13.80
N PHE A 27 7.15 -6.18 -14.21
CA PHE A 27 5.81 -6.47 -14.74
C PHE A 27 4.72 -6.19 -13.72
N TYR A 28 4.97 -6.50 -12.47
CA TYR A 28 4.02 -6.24 -11.40
C TYR A 28 3.81 -4.73 -11.16
N ILE A 29 4.90 -3.95 -11.09
CA ILE A 29 4.81 -2.49 -11.00
C ILE A 29 4.05 -1.92 -12.19
N PHE A 30 4.36 -2.37 -13.40
CA PHE A 30 3.68 -1.93 -14.62
C PHE A 30 2.18 -2.23 -14.58
N ALA A 31 1.80 -3.43 -14.14
CA ALA A 31 0.39 -3.82 -13.98
C ALA A 31 -0.35 -2.92 -12.98
N ILE A 32 0.27 -2.63 -11.82
CA ILE A 32 -0.31 -1.73 -10.82
C ILE A 32 -0.46 -0.32 -11.39
N MET A 33 0.58 0.22 -12.03
CA MET A 33 0.50 1.56 -12.64
C MET A 33 -0.61 1.63 -13.68
N THR A 34 -0.72 0.62 -14.54
CA THR A 34 -1.78 0.54 -15.56
C THR A 34 -3.17 0.51 -14.91
N PHE A 35 -3.33 -0.25 -13.83
CA PHE A 35 -4.58 -0.31 -13.07
C PHE A 35 -4.97 1.06 -12.52
N TYR A 36 -4.05 1.78 -11.87
CA TYR A 36 -4.33 3.12 -11.32
C TYR A 36 -4.60 4.17 -12.42
N ILE A 37 -3.86 4.12 -13.52
CA ILE A 37 -4.11 4.99 -14.69
C ILE A 37 -5.52 4.73 -15.25
N GLY A 38 -5.92 3.46 -15.35
CA GLY A 38 -7.27 3.08 -15.78
C GLY A 38 -8.36 3.63 -14.86
N GLN A 39 -8.18 3.56 -13.55
CA GLN A 39 -9.11 4.09 -12.56
C GLN A 39 -9.24 5.63 -12.65
N ILE A 40 -8.12 6.34 -12.72
CA ILE A 40 -8.12 7.80 -12.89
C ILE A 40 -8.72 8.18 -14.25
N GLY A 41 -8.40 7.43 -15.31
CA GLY A 41 -8.98 7.61 -16.64
C GLY A 41 -10.50 7.44 -16.64
N LEU A 42 -11.01 6.44 -15.94
CA LEU A 42 -12.45 6.23 -15.75
C LEU A 42 -13.11 7.43 -15.05
N LEU A 43 -12.52 7.92 -13.97
CA LEU A 43 -12.99 9.11 -13.27
C LEU A 43 -13.00 10.33 -14.18
N PHE A 44 -11.94 10.51 -14.96
CA PHE A 44 -11.84 11.61 -15.93
C PHE A 44 -12.95 11.55 -16.99
N VAL A 45 -13.21 10.37 -17.58
CA VAL A 45 -14.29 10.19 -18.56
C VAL A 45 -15.66 10.46 -17.95
N LEU A 46 -15.92 9.94 -16.73
CA LEU A 46 -17.19 10.16 -16.05
C LEU A 46 -17.45 11.63 -15.77
N LEU A 47 -16.45 12.35 -15.25
CA LEU A 47 -16.59 13.76 -14.89
C LEU A 47 -16.65 14.69 -16.12
N ASN A 48 -15.95 14.36 -17.20
CA ASN A 48 -16.10 15.08 -18.46
C ASN A 48 -17.52 14.89 -19.06
N ARG A 49 -18.11 13.71 -18.86
CA ARG A 49 -19.47 13.43 -19.38
C ARG A 49 -20.54 14.13 -18.55
N PHE A 50 -20.38 14.15 -17.22
CA PHE A 50 -21.42 14.61 -16.29
C PHE A 50 -21.10 15.97 -15.64
N HIS A 51 -19.95 16.59 -15.94
CA HIS A 51 -19.42 17.86 -15.42
C HIS A 51 -19.31 17.94 -13.89
N GLN A 52 -20.28 17.39 -13.17
CA GLN A 52 -20.30 17.22 -11.71
C GLN A 52 -21.13 16.00 -11.35
N ILE A 53 -20.70 15.24 -10.37
CA ILE A 53 -21.46 14.15 -9.78
C ILE A 53 -21.90 14.59 -8.38
N LYS A 54 -23.17 14.98 -8.25
CA LYS A 54 -23.77 15.49 -6.99
C LYS A 54 -22.96 16.64 -6.34
N GLY A 55 -22.42 17.53 -7.14
CA GLY A 55 -21.64 18.69 -6.67
C GLY A 55 -20.14 18.43 -6.43
N TRP A 56 -19.67 17.19 -6.57
CA TRP A 56 -18.25 16.85 -6.44
C TRP A 56 -17.46 17.25 -7.69
N THR A 57 -16.34 17.91 -7.48
CA THR A 57 -15.40 18.30 -8.55
C THR A 57 -14.41 17.17 -8.83
N MET A 58 -13.74 17.26 -9.99
CA MET A 58 -12.66 16.33 -10.36
C MET A 58 -11.57 16.28 -9.29
N GLY A 59 -11.15 17.45 -8.80
CA GLY A 59 -10.10 17.55 -7.78
C GLY A 59 -10.45 16.80 -6.49
N GLU A 60 -11.68 16.98 -6.01
CA GLU A 60 -12.16 16.32 -4.79
C GLU A 60 -12.26 14.81 -4.96
N MET A 61 -12.70 14.32 -6.12
CA MET A 61 -12.77 12.88 -6.40
C MET A 61 -11.38 12.24 -6.52
N VAL A 62 -10.44 12.91 -7.21
CA VAL A 62 -9.05 12.46 -7.27
C VAL A 62 -8.43 12.44 -5.88
N PHE A 63 -8.71 13.44 -5.05
CA PHE A 63 -8.27 13.48 -3.66
C PHE A 63 -8.78 12.30 -2.84
N LEU A 64 -10.09 12.01 -2.88
CA LEU A 64 -10.68 10.87 -2.16
C LEU A 64 -10.10 9.52 -2.64
N TYR A 65 -9.93 9.37 -3.95
CA TYR A 65 -9.35 8.18 -4.52
C TYR A 65 -7.88 7.99 -4.09
N SER A 66 -7.11 9.08 -4.09
CA SER A 66 -5.72 9.05 -3.65
C SER A 66 -5.58 8.74 -2.15
N LEU A 67 -6.49 9.26 -1.34
CA LEU A 67 -6.57 8.94 0.08
C LEU A 67 -6.86 7.46 0.31
N HIS A 68 -7.81 6.89 -0.45
CA HIS A 68 -8.09 5.46 -0.43
C HIS A 68 -6.85 4.64 -0.82
N ALA A 69 -6.18 5.00 -1.92
CA ALA A 69 -4.97 4.31 -2.38
C ALA A 69 -3.83 4.35 -1.35
N PHE A 70 -3.65 5.50 -0.69
CA PHE A 70 -2.67 5.67 0.38
C PHE A 70 -3.01 4.81 1.60
N ALA A 71 -4.26 4.87 2.09
CA ALA A 71 -4.71 4.08 3.22
C ALA A 71 -4.61 2.57 2.94
N TYR A 72 -4.99 2.13 1.74
CA TYR A 72 -4.85 0.76 1.29
C TYR A 72 -3.38 0.31 1.28
N GLY A 73 -2.48 1.12 0.71
CA GLY A 73 -1.04 0.85 0.72
C GLY A 73 -0.48 0.73 2.14
N PHE A 74 -0.87 1.65 3.03
CA PHE A 74 -0.42 1.64 4.42
C PHE A 74 -0.93 0.43 5.20
N THR A 75 -2.21 0.08 5.04
CA THR A 75 -2.81 -1.10 5.67
C THR A 75 -2.13 -2.39 5.18
N ASN A 76 -1.90 -2.52 3.87
CA ASN A 76 -1.22 -3.69 3.32
C ASN A 76 0.24 -3.78 3.77
N LEU A 77 0.93 -2.66 3.98
CA LEU A 77 2.31 -2.68 4.49
C LEU A 77 2.40 -3.41 5.84
N ILE A 78 1.41 -3.21 6.70
CA ILE A 78 1.41 -3.75 8.06
C ILE A 78 0.73 -5.11 8.11
N PHE A 79 -0.40 -5.29 7.41
CA PHE A 79 -1.32 -6.39 7.61
C PHE A 79 -1.38 -7.39 6.45
N SER A 80 -0.63 -7.20 5.34
CA SER A 80 -0.69 -8.10 4.19
C SER A 80 -0.43 -9.57 4.54
N GLN A 81 0.40 -9.84 5.53
CA GLN A 81 0.71 -11.19 5.96
C GLN A 81 -0.41 -11.82 6.80
N LEU A 82 -1.22 -11.01 7.47
CA LEU A 82 -2.36 -11.50 8.24
C LEU A 82 -3.52 -11.95 7.34
N ILE A 83 -3.60 -11.41 6.13
CA ILE A 83 -4.61 -11.83 5.13
C ILE A 83 -4.41 -13.30 4.71
N ASN A 84 -3.15 -13.76 4.68
CA ASN A 84 -2.81 -15.12 4.30
C ASN A 84 -2.45 -16.01 5.52
N PHE A 85 -2.86 -15.61 6.72
CA PHE A 85 -2.50 -16.31 7.95
C PHE A 85 -3.11 -17.71 8.02
N ASP A 86 -4.33 -17.87 7.54
CA ASP A 86 -5.02 -19.17 7.41
C ASP A 86 -4.19 -20.16 6.60
N LYS A 87 -3.69 -19.73 5.45
CA LYS A 87 -2.81 -20.56 4.60
C LYS A 87 -1.51 -20.90 5.30
N MET A 88 -0.90 -19.95 6.01
CA MET A 88 0.32 -20.17 6.77
C MET A 88 0.16 -21.26 7.86
N VAL A 89 -1.04 -21.32 8.48
CA VAL A 89 -1.38 -22.35 9.47
C VAL A 89 -1.57 -23.72 8.78
N VAL A 90 -2.34 -23.76 7.70
CA VAL A 90 -2.61 -25.01 6.96
C VAL A 90 -1.33 -25.62 6.37
N ASP A 91 -0.42 -24.80 5.84
CA ASP A 91 0.85 -25.24 5.26
C ASP A 91 1.92 -25.60 6.33
N GLY A 92 1.60 -25.46 7.64
CA GLY A 92 2.52 -25.75 8.76
C GLY A 92 3.68 -24.74 8.89
N GLU A 93 3.65 -23.63 8.16
CA GLU A 93 4.66 -22.57 8.27
C GLU A 93 4.60 -21.87 9.63
N PHE A 94 3.41 -21.82 10.23
CA PHE A 94 3.22 -21.17 11.53
C PHE A 94 3.89 -21.92 12.68
N ASP A 95 4.00 -23.25 12.61
CA ASP A 95 4.69 -24.05 13.62
C ASP A 95 6.17 -23.68 13.75
N ARG A 96 6.80 -23.31 12.64
CA ARG A 96 8.17 -22.79 12.63
C ARG A 96 8.33 -21.42 13.30
N VAL A 97 7.26 -20.65 13.31
CA VAL A 97 7.23 -19.33 13.99
C VAL A 97 7.13 -19.53 15.50
N LEU A 98 6.34 -20.52 15.95
CA LEU A 98 6.11 -20.77 17.38
C LEU A 98 7.35 -21.28 18.11
N VAL A 99 8.26 -22.01 17.44
CA VAL A 99 9.48 -22.53 18.07
C VAL A 99 10.61 -21.49 18.21
N ARG A 100 10.44 -20.31 17.67
CA ARG A 100 11.45 -19.23 17.75
C ARG A 100 11.21 -18.36 18.99
N PRO A 101 12.27 -17.93 19.70
CA PRO A 101 12.17 -17.10 20.91
C PRO A 101 11.86 -15.61 20.56
N LEU A 102 10.85 -15.36 19.74
CA LEU A 102 10.41 -14.06 19.30
C LEU A 102 8.88 -13.99 19.32
N SER A 103 8.31 -12.78 19.40
CA SER A 103 6.86 -12.62 19.33
C SER A 103 6.32 -13.23 18.02
N PRO A 104 5.37 -14.19 18.06
CA PRO A 104 4.80 -14.81 16.87
C PRO A 104 4.17 -13.78 15.93
N LEU A 105 3.41 -12.81 16.46
CA LEU A 105 2.79 -11.75 15.67
C LEU A 105 3.84 -10.88 14.95
N GLY A 106 4.91 -10.48 15.66
CA GLY A 106 5.99 -9.73 15.06
C GLY A 106 6.68 -10.51 13.94
N GLN A 107 6.95 -11.81 14.15
CA GLN A 107 7.54 -12.64 13.11
C GLN A 107 6.64 -12.74 11.87
N VAL A 108 5.33 -12.92 12.02
CA VAL A 108 4.38 -12.99 10.91
C VAL A 108 4.38 -11.67 10.13
N ILE A 109 4.24 -10.54 10.82
CA ILE A 109 4.19 -9.21 10.16
C ILE A 109 5.47 -8.92 9.38
N PHE A 110 6.64 -9.22 9.95
CA PHE A 110 7.95 -8.89 9.34
C PHE A 110 8.54 -10.02 8.48
N SER A 111 7.85 -11.17 8.34
CA SER A 111 8.39 -12.35 7.63
C SER A 111 8.43 -12.18 6.11
N LYS A 112 7.48 -11.47 5.55
CA LYS A 112 7.36 -11.33 4.09
C LYS A 112 6.97 -9.87 3.78
N PHE A 113 7.81 -9.18 3.05
CA PHE A 113 7.49 -7.86 2.51
C PHE A 113 6.90 -8.01 1.11
N GLU A 114 5.69 -7.52 0.91
CA GLU A 114 5.12 -7.47 -0.43
C GLU A 114 5.50 -6.16 -1.12
N VAL A 115 6.25 -6.30 -2.20
CA VAL A 115 6.69 -5.15 -3.01
C VAL A 115 5.51 -4.40 -3.62
N SER A 116 4.40 -5.10 -3.88
CA SER A 116 3.12 -4.50 -4.26
C SER A 116 2.73 -3.34 -3.35
N THR A 117 2.96 -3.52 -2.07
CA THR A 117 2.66 -2.53 -1.03
C THR A 117 3.46 -1.24 -1.21
N ALA A 118 4.76 -1.35 -1.52
CA ALA A 118 5.59 -0.18 -1.78
C ALA A 118 5.09 0.58 -3.02
N ALA A 119 4.68 -0.12 -4.07
CA ALA A 119 4.12 0.51 -5.26
C ALA A 119 2.81 1.26 -4.95
N HIS A 120 1.90 0.64 -4.18
CA HIS A 120 0.67 1.30 -3.74
C HIS A 120 0.93 2.56 -2.90
N LEU A 121 1.93 2.52 -1.99
CA LEU A 121 2.31 3.68 -1.21
C LEU A 121 2.87 4.82 -2.07
N ILE A 122 3.78 4.52 -2.99
CA ILE A 122 4.37 5.52 -3.88
C ILE A 122 3.29 6.16 -4.74
N ILE A 123 2.42 5.35 -5.35
CA ILE A 123 1.31 5.85 -6.16
C ILE A 123 0.31 6.62 -5.28
N GLY A 124 -0.04 6.12 -4.11
CA GLY A 124 -0.92 6.79 -3.16
C GLY A 124 -0.38 8.16 -2.74
N PHE A 125 0.91 8.27 -2.42
CA PHE A 125 1.57 9.54 -2.08
C PHE A 125 1.57 10.53 -3.24
N THR A 126 1.97 10.08 -4.42
CA THR A 126 2.00 10.94 -5.61
C THR A 126 0.60 11.40 -6.01
N ALA A 127 -0.38 10.49 -6.01
CA ALA A 127 -1.76 10.82 -6.29
C ALA A 127 -2.36 11.76 -5.23
N LEU A 128 -2.02 11.57 -3.94
CA LEU A 128 -2.45 12.45 -2.86
C LEU A 128 -1.89 13.87 -3.03
N TYR A 129 -0.62 13.99 -3.38
CA TYR A 129 0.01 15.28 -3.67
C TYR A 129 -0.71 16.01 -4.81
N PHE A 130 -0.93 15.36 -5.93
CA PHE A 130 -1.66 15.96 -7.06
C PHE A 130 -3.14 16.20 -6.73
N GLY A 131 -3.80 15.27 -6.05
CA GLY A 131 -5.20 15.41 -5.65
C GLY A 131 -5.45 16.60 -4.73
N THR A 132 -4.55 16.86 -3.78
CA THR A 132 -4.67 18.03 -2.90
C THR A 132 -4.52 19.35 -3.64
N HIS A 133 -3.58 19.41 -4.60
CA HIS A 133 -3.41 20.59 -5.45
C HIS A 133 -4.61 20.83 -6.36
N LEU A 134 -5.14 19.80 -6.97
CA LEU A 134 -6.33 19.88 -7.84
C LEU A 134 -7.61 20.24 -7.07
N ALA A 135 -7.74 19.76 -5.83
CA ALA A 135 -8.87 20.09 -4.97
C ALA A 135 -8.75 21.45 -4.26
N GLY A 136 -7.60 22.14 -4.41
CA GLY A 136 -7.35 23.41 -3.73
C GLY A 136 -7.31 23.30 -2.20
N ILE A 137 -6.91 22.13 -1.68
CA ILE A 137 -6.87 21.88 -0.24
C ILE A 137 -5.60 22.49 0.35
N GLU A 138 -5.77 23.52 1.17
CA GLU A 138 -4.68 24.04 1.98
C GLU A 138 -4.49 23.20 3.25
N TRP A 139 -3.34 22.56 3.38
CA TRP A 139 -2.97 21.79 4.54
C TRP A 139 -2.61 22.70 5.70
N THR A 140 -3.47 22.75 6.70
CA THR A 140 -3.18 23.40 7.98
C THR A 140 -2.88 22.31 9.02
N LEU A 141 -2.01 22.58 9.98
CA LEU A 141 -1.63 21.65 11.05
C LEU A 141 -2.85 21.01 11.72
N ARG A 142 -3.92 21.78 11.92
CA ARG A 142 -5.20 21.32 12.45
C ARG A 142 -5.88 20.27 11.55
N LYS A 143 -5.83 20.46 10.23
CA LYS A 143 -6.40 19.50 9.27
C LYS A 143 -5.60 18.19 9.23
N ILE A 144 -4.27 18.27 9.36
CA ILE A 144 -3.40 17.08 9.43
C ILE A 144 -3.65 16.25 10.69
N LEU A 145 -3.94 16.90 11.83
CA LEU A 145 -4.23 16.20 13.10
C LEU A 145 -5.63 15.59 13.15
N LEU A 146 -6.55 16.03 12.29
CA LEU A 146 -7.91 15.51 12.18
C LEU A 146 -8.04 14.37 11.16
N PHE A 147 -6.97 14.09 10.41
CA PHE A 147 -6.83 12.98 9.48
C PHE A 147 -6.15 11.79 10.13
#